data_72fa390be175bc1526870519a6223891
#
_entry.id   72fa390be175bc1526870519a6223891
#
_cell.length_a   1.000
_cell.length_b   1.000
_cell.length_c   1.000
_cell.angle_alpha   90.00
_cell.angle_beta   90.00
_cell.angle_gamma   90.00
#
_symmetry.space_group_name_H-M   'P 1'
#
loop_
_entity.id
_entity.type
_entity.pdbx_description
1 polymer ?
#
loop_
_entity_poly.entity_id
_entity_poly.type
_entity_poly.pdbx_seq_one_letter_code
_entity_poly.pdbx_strand_id
1 'polypeptide(L)'
;MYDQAVRYAQRFKRRGQQAWLNTYELVCDDSQWNIKRFDSYNEEWLDFVAQCRDGKEIGSYDMVIGGIANDRVIVTLDRYFIGEISQEEALGLLRFETPNIQYCIRSERMLQECLTCIGSERL
;
A
#
# COMPACT_ATOMS: atom_id res chain seq x y z
N MET A 1 -7.52 -3.45 8.76
CA MET A 1 -6.13 -3.00 9.01
C MET A 1 -5.48 -3.65 10.23
N TYR A 2 -6.08 -3.61 11.41
CA TYR A 2 -5.53 -4.21 12.64
C TYR A 2 -5.17 -5.68 12.45
N ASP A 3 -6.10 -6.50 12.00
CA ASP A 3 -5.89 -7.95 11.81
C ASP A 3 -4.79 -8.28 10.81
N GLN A 4 -4.64 -7.48 9.78
CA GLN A 4 -3.57 -7.64 8.80
C GLN A 4 -2.20 -7.33 9.40
N ALA A 5 -2.12 -6.25 10.17
CA ALA A 5 -0.89 -5.86 10.85
C ALA A 5 -0.47 -6.92 11.88
N VAL A 6 -1.42 -7.45 12.64
CA VAL A 6 -1.18 -8.54 13.60
C VAL A 6 -0.65 -9.78 12.87
N ARG A 7 -1.31 -10.21 11.80
CA ARG A 7 -0.87 -11.38 11.02
C ARG A 7 0.52 -11.19 10.43
N TYR A 8 0.82 -10.00 9.95
CA TYR A 8 2.15 -9.70 9.43
C TYR A 8 3.20 -9.74 10.53
N ALA A 9 2.94 -9.10 11.67
CA ALA A 9 3.86 -9.06 12.80
C ALA A 9 4.13 -10.45 13.40
N GLN A 10 3.15 -11.34 13.41
CA GLN A 10 3.29 -12.71 13.90
C GLN A 10 4.31 -13.54 13.10
N ARG A 11 4.62 -13.16 11.87
CA ARG A 11 5.69 -13.81 11.08
C ARG A 11 7.04 -13.67 11.76
N PHE A 12 7.31 -12.54 12.41
CA PHE A 12 8.55 -12.30 13.14
C PHE A 12 8.60 -13.14 14.42
N LYS A 13 7.48 -13.27 15.11
CA LYS A 13 7.37 -14.13 16.31
C LYS A 13 7.66 -15.59 15.98
N ARG A 14 7.16 -16.10 14.87
CA ARG A 14 7.43 -17.48 14.42
C ARG A 14 8.89 -17.73 14.10
N ARG A 15 9.64 -16.67 13.78
CA ARG A 15 11.09 -16.73 13.50
C ARG A 15 11.94 -16.50 14.76
N GLY A 16 11.33 -16.52 15.95
CA GLY A 16 12.03 -16.28 17.21
C GLY A 16 12.33 -14.81 17.50
N GLN A 17 11.75 -13.89 16.73
CA GLN A 17 11.92 -12.45 16.92
C GLN A 17 10.75 -11.87 17.72
N GLN A 18 10.97 -10.70 18.31
CA GLN A 18 9.89 -9.97 18.96
C GLN A 18 8.98 -9.33 17.92
N ALA A 19 7.66 -9.44 18.13
CA ALA A 19 6.66 -8.81 17.29
C ALA A 19 5.98 -7.67 18.03
N TRP A 20 5.99 -6.48 17.44
CA TRP A 20 5.37 -5.28 17.98
C TRP A 20 4.36 -4.72 16.99
N LEU A 21 3.26 -4.23 17.53
CA LEU A 21 2.24 -3.53 16.76
C LEU A 21 2.19 -2.08 17.24
N ASN A 22 2.47 -1.15 16.34
CA ASN A 22 2.38 0.27 16.61
C ASN A 22 1.09 0.81 16.00
N THR A 23 0.38 1.62 16.77
CA THR A 23 -0.85 2.28 16.32
C THR A 23 -0.59 3.76 16.18
N TYR A 24 -0.97 4.30 15.04
CA TYR A 24 -0.81 5.71 14.70
C TYR A 24 -2.16 6.34 14.42
N GLU A 25 -2.28 7.60 14.78
CA GLU A 25 -3.39 8.45 14.38
C GLU A 25 -2.93 9.38 13.26
N LEU A 26 -3.68 9.40 12.16
CA LEU A 26 -3.43 10.28 11.03
C LEU A 26 -4.51 11.36 11.01
N VAL A 27 -4.08 12.60 11.25
CA VAL A 27 -4.96 13.77 11.19
C VAL A 27 -4.36 14.77 10.21
N CYS A 28 -5.04 14.97 9.08
CA CYS A 28 -4.61 15.93 8.08
C CYS A 28 -5.80 16.65 7.47
N ASP A 29 -5.57 17.90 7.06
CA ASP A 29 -6.50 18.66 6.23
C ASP A 29 -6.18 18.36 4.76
N ASP A 30 -7.06 17.62 4.09
CA ASP A 30 -6.87 17.19 2.70
C ASP A 30 -6.61 18.37 1.74
N SER A 31 -7.09 19.57 2.08
CA SER A 31 -6.90 20.77 1.26
C SER A 31 -5.46 21.28 1.23
N GLN A 32 -4.64 20.91 2.22
CA GLN A 32 -3.25 21.36 2.37
C GLN A 32 -2.21 20.37 1.84
N TRP A 33 -2.65 19.16 1.45
CA TRP A 33 -1.79 18.06 1.09
C TRP A 33 -2.13 17.53 -0.29
N ASN A 34 -1.12 17.07 -1.01
CA ASN A 34 -1.30 16.42 -2.30
C ASN A 34 -1.50 14.91 -2.09
N ILE A 35 -2.76 14.48 -2.14
CA ILE A 35 -3.16 13.10 -1.85
C ILE A 35 -3.71 12.45 -3.12
N LYS A 36 -3.17 11.29 -3.48
CA LYS A 36 -3.67 10.46 -4.58
C LYS A 36 -4.45 9.27 -4.02
N ARG A 37 -5.67 9.10 -4.48
CA ARG A 37 -6.55 7.99 -4.08
C ARG A 37 -6.85 7.08 -5.26
N PHE A 38 -6.75 5.77 -5.02
CA PHE A 38 -7.19 4.73 -5.96
C PHE A 38 -8.30 3.91 -5.31
N ASP A 39 -9.48 3.92 -5.89
CA ASP A 39 -10.65 3.23 -5.34
C ASP A 39 -10.71 1.75 -5.73
N SER A 40 -9.98 1.36 -6.76
CA SER A 40 -9.97 -0.01 -7.29
C SER A 40 -8.64 -0.33 -7.97
N TYR A 41 -8.43 -1.62 -8.28
CA TYR A 41 -7.34 -2.08 -9.15
C TYR A 41 -7.72 -1.82 -10.62
N ASN A 42 -7.65 -0.58 -11.04
CA ASN A 42 -7.95 -0.15 -12.40
C ASN A 42 -6.69 0.11 -13.22
N GLU A 43 -6.86 0.54 -14.47
CA GLU A 43 -5.75 0.86 -15.36
C GLU A 43 -4.82 1.94 -14.78
N GLU A 44 -5.40 2.97 -14.19
CA GLU A 44 -4.65 4.06 -13.56
C GLU A 44 -3.77 3.55 -12.40
N TRP A 45 -4.32 2.67 -11.56
CA TRP A 45 -3.57 2.04 -10.47
C TRP A 45 -2.44 1.16 -11.00
N LEU A 46 -2.73 0.36 -12.03
CA LEU A 46 -1.75 -0.54 -12.63
C LEU A 46 -0.59 0.24 -13.26
N ASP A 47 -0.88 1.31 -13.99
CA ASP A 47 0.14 2.18 -14.58
C ASP A 47 0.99 2.87 -13.50
N PHE A 48 0.36 3.33 -12.43
CA PHE A 48 1.05 3.95 -11.30
C PHE A 48 2.03 2.96 -10.64
N VAL A 49 1.57 1.75 -10.35
CA VAL A 49 2.41 0.72 -9.73
C VAL A 49 3.56 0.30 -10.66
N ALA A 50 3.29 0.16 -11.94
CA ALA A 50 4.32 -0.17 -12.93
C ALA A 50 5.43 0.88 -12.98
N GLN A 51 5.07 2.15 -12.99
CA GLN A 51 6.04 3.24 -13.00
C GLN A 51 6.83 3.34 -11.69
N CYS A 52 6.17 3.13 -10.54
CA CYS A 52 6.85 3.06 -9.25
C CYS A 52 7.87 1.92 -9.20
N ARG A 53 7.53 0.76 -9.75
CA ARG A 53 8.41 -0.39 -9.81
C ARG A 53 9.64 -0.13 -10.69
N ASP A 54 9.50 0.66 -11.73
CA ASP A 54 10.61 1.10 -12.60
C ASP A 54 11.49 2.16 -11.94
N GLY A 55 11.21 2.54 -10.70
CA GLY A 55 11.99 3.54 -9.97
C GLY A 55 11.67 4.98 -10.35
N LYS A 56 10.60 5.21 -11.09
CA LYS A 56 10.18 6.57 -11.47
C LYS A 56 9.43 7.24 -10.32
N GLU A 57 9.79 8.47 -10.03
CA GLU A 57 8.98 9.32 -9.16
C GLU A 57 7.80 9.86 -9.98
N ILE A 58 6.58 9.49 -9.55
CA ILE A 58 5.37 9.92 -10.22
C ILE A 58 4.61 10.89 -9.34
N GLY A 59 4.57 12.12 -9.80
CA GLY A 59 3.94 13.20 -9.06
C GLY A 59 4.64 13.51 -7.74
N SER A 60 4.32 14.63 -7.16
CA SER A 60 4.80 15.05 -5.85
C SER A 60 3.73 14.82 -4.78
N TYR A 61 3.23 13.59 -4.71
CA TYR A 61 2.21 13.24 -3.73
C TYR A 61 2.81 13.11 -2.33
N ASP A 62 2.14 13.71 -1.36
CA ASP A 62 2.47 13.55 0.05
C ASP A 62 2.00 12.20 0.57
N MET A 63 0.88 11.70 0.06
CA MET A 63 0.31 10.41 0.42
C MET A 63 -0.38 9.77 -0.77
N VAL A 64 -0.26 8.46 -0.86
CA VAL A 64 -1.00 7.63 -1.82
C VAL A 64 -1.85 6.64 -1.03
N ILE A 65 -3.13 6.58 -1.35
CA ILE A 65 -4.10 5.67 -0.73
C ILE A 65 -4.61 4.71 -1.78
N GLY A 66 -4.53 3.42 -1.52
CA GLY A 66 -4.98 2.42 -2.48
C GLY A 66 -4.95 1.01 -1.94
N GLY A 67 -5.23 0.05 -2.81
CA GLY A 67 -5.23 -1.36 -2.45
C GLY A 67 -3.82 -1.91 -2.21
N ILE A 68 -3.70 -2.76 -1.22
CA ILE A 68 -2.48 -3.53 -0.95
C ILE A 68 -2.33 -4.60 -2.03
N ALA A 69 -1.10 -4.77 -2.53
CA ALA A 69 -0.75 -5.91 -3.35
C ALA A 69 -0.55 -7.15 -2.46
N ASN A 70 -1.61 -7.93 -2.27
CA ASN A 70 -1.51 -9.23 -1.60
C ASN A 70 -0.79 -10.24 -2.51
N ASP A 71 -0.57 -11.47 -2.02
CA ASP A 71 0.21 -12.48 -2.75
C ASP A 71 -0.37 -12.78 -4.15
N ARG A 72 -1.69 -12.82 -4.30
CA ARG A 72 -2.35 -13.06 -5.60
C ARG A 72 -2.20 -11.87 -6.54
N VAL A 73 -2.36 -10.67 -6.02
CA VAL A 73 -2.15 -9.43 -6.79
C VAL A 73 -0.69 -9.32 -7.24
N ILE A 74 0.27 -9.64 -6.38
CA ILE A 74 1.70 -9.66 -6.72
C ILE A 74 1.98 -10.63 -7.86
N VAL A 75 1.43 -11.84 -7.83
CA VAL A 75 1.61 -12.83 -8.91
C VAL A 75 1.09 -12.29 -10.25
N THR A 76 -0.08 -11.66 -10.24
CA THR A 76 -0.65 -11.03 -11.45
C THR A 76 0.25 -9.89 -11.95
N LEU A 77 0.73 -9.04 -11.05
CA LEU A 77 1.63 -7.94 -11.41
C LEU A 77 2.94 -8.44 -12.00
N ASP A 78 3.54 -9.47 -11.41
CA ASP A 78 4.80 -10.04 -11.91
C ASP A 78 4.64 -10.61 -13.32
N ARG A 79 3.55 -11.31 -13.60
CA ARG A 79 3.23 -11.84 -14.92
C ARG A 79 3.05 -10.72 -15.95
N TYR A 80 2.38 -9.66 -15.57
CA TYR A 80 2.21 -8.48 -16.42
C TYR A 80 3.54 -7.77 -16.69
N PHE A 81 4.36 -7.55 -15.67
CA PHE A 81 5.62 -6.82 -15.83
C PHE A 81 6.66 -7.55 -16.66
N ILE A 82 6.68 -8.89 -16.64
CA ILE A 82 7.56 -9.68 -17.51
C ILE A 82 6.98 -9.91 -18.91
N GLY A 83 5.80 -9.40 -19.20
CA GLY A 83 5.16 -9.52 -20.50
C GLY A 83 4.46 -10.86 -20.75
N GLU A 84 4.26 -11.70 -19.73
CA GLU A 84 3.56 -12.98 -19.86
C GLU A 84 2.07 -12.81 -20.13
N ILE A 85 1.46 -11.78 -19.57
CA ILE A 85 0.06 -11.41 -19.82
C ILE A 85 -0.04 -9.94 -20.25
N SER A 86 -1.10 -9.63 -20.99
CA SER A 86 -1.41 -8.26 -21.40
C SER A 86 -1.97 -7.43 -20.25
N GLN A 87 -2.02 -6.11 -20.42
CA GLN A 87 -2.69 -5.22 -19.47
C GLN A 87 -4.17 -5.60 -19.30
N GLU A 88 -4.86 -5.91 -20.38
CA GLU A 88 -6.26 -6.32 -20.35
C GLU A 88 -6.47 -7.60 -19.55
N GLU A 89 -5.60 -8.59 -19.75
CA GLU A 89 -5.62 -9.84 -18.99
C GLU A 89 -5.33 -9.60 -17.50
N ALA A 90 -4.35 -8.77 -17.20
CA ALA A 90 -4.02 -8.40 -15.81
C ALA A 90 -5.20 -7.74 -15.12
N LEU A 91 -5.83 -6.76 -15.76
CA LEU A 91 -7.00 -6.08 -15.21
C LEU A 91 -8.19 -7.04 -15.03
N GLY A 92 -8.36 -8.00 -15.94
CA GLY A 92 -9.37 -9.05 -15.83
C GLY A 92 -9.18 -9.92 -14.59
N LEU A 93 -7.95 -10.30 -14.28
CA LEU A 93 -7.62 -11.07 -13.06
C LEU A 93 -7.79 -10.22 -11.78
N LEU A 94 -7.37 -8.98 -11.80
CA LEU A 94 -7.49 -8.07 -10.65
C LEU A 94 -8.94 -7.73 -10.30
N ARG A 95 -9.86 -7.86 -11.25
CA ARG A 95 -11.30 -7.62 -11.03
C ARG A 95 -11.90 -8.50 -9.95
N PHE A 96 -11.35 -9.69 -9.74
CA PHE A 96 -11.82 -10.63 -8.72
C PHE A 96 -11.21 -10.38 -7.32
N GLU A 97 -10.30 -9.42 -7.21
CA GLU A 97 -9.66 -9.10 -5.95
C GLU A 97 -10.38 -7.94 -5.25
N THR A 98 -10.62 -8.11 -3.96
CA THR A 98 -11.16 -7.03 -3.11
C THR A 98 -10.02 -6.24 -2.50
N PRO A 99 -9.87 -4.95 -2.80
CA PRO A 99 -8.77 -4.15 -2.25
C PRO A 99 -8.89 -4.00 -0.73
N ASN A 100 -7.79 -4.30 -0.04
CA ASN A 100 -7.57 -3.84 1.33
C ASN A 100 -6.80 -2.54 1.25
N ILE A 101 -7.36 -1.48 1.83
CA ILE A 101 -6.79 -0.15 1.69
C ILE A 101 -5.58 0.04 2.59
N GLN A 102 -4.52 0.60 2.01
CA GLN A 102 -3.36 1.07 2.76
C GLN A 102 -3.07 2.53 2.46
N TYR A 103 -2.44 3.18 3.41
CA TYR A 103 -2.01 4.57 3.34
C TYR A 103 -0.49 4.59 3.26
N CYS A 104 0.03 5.16 2.18
CA CYS A 104 1.47 5.31 1.98
C CYS A 104 1.84 6.78 2.09
N ILE A 105 2.46 7.17 3.21
CA ILE A 105 2.96 8.53 3.42
C ILE A 105 4.30 8.65 2.72
N ARG A 106 4.43 9.61 1.80
CA ARG A 106 5.61 9.79 0.95
C ARG A 106 6.42 11.03 1.30
N SER A 107 5.86 11.99 2.03
CA SER A 107 6.57 13.18 2.44
C SER A 107 6.91 13.13 3.93
N GLU A 108 8.13 13.51 4.27
CA GLU A 108 8.58 13.59 5.66
C GLU A 108 7.80 14.66 6.43
N ARG A 109 7.44 15.74 5.77
CA ARG A 109 6.62 16.81 6.35
C ARG A 109 5.27 16.29 6.82
N MET A 110 4.57 15.49 6.01
CA MET A 110 3.30 14.89 6.39
C MET A 110 3.47 13.90 7.55
N LEU A 111 4.54 13.11 7.51
CA LEU A 111 4.86 12.17 8.58
C LEU A 111 5.00 12.89 9.93
N GLN A 112 5.67 14.04 9.95
CA GLN A 112 5.90 14.81 11.16
C GLN A 112 4.67 15.58 11.62
N GLU A 113 3.91 16.16 10.68
CA GLU A 113 2.79 17.06 11.02
C GLU A 113 1.46 16.33 11.23
N CYS A 114 1.25 15.20 10.57
CA CYS A 114 -0.06 14.53 10.53
C CYS A 114 -0.12 13.20 11.26
N LEU A 115 1.02 12.53 11.47
CA LEU A 115 1.05 11.18 12.04
C LEU A 115 1.57 11.22 13.47
N THR A 116 0.78 10.66 14.39
CA THR A 116 1.15 10.56 15.81
C THR A 116 1.03 9.12 16.27
N CYS A 117 2.08 8.59 16.91
CA CYS A 117 2.02 7.29 17.55
C CYS A 117 1.17 7.38 18.82
N ILE A 118 0.08 6.61 18.87
CA ILE A 118 -0.84 6.59 20.01
C ILE A 118 -0.76 5.32 20.83
N GLY A 119 -0.02 4.32 20.40
CA GLY A 119 0.14 3.08 21.13
C GLY A 119 1.16 2.15 20.52
N SER A 120 1.68 1.28 21.38
CA SER A 120 2.61 0.22 20.99
C SER A 120 2.28 -1.03 21.81
N GLU A 121 2.12 -2.15 21.12
CA GLU A 121 1.68 -3.40 21.73
C GLU A 121 2.64 -4.51 21.33
N ARG A 122 3.12 -5.26 22.32
CA ARG A 122 3.91 -6.48 22.08
C ARG A 122 2.98 -7.67 21.88
N LEU A 123 3.17 -8.38 20.80
CA LEU A 123 2.37 -9.55 20.44
C LEU A 123 2.95 -10.86 20.97
#